data_ae8cf1d096f0f1442a88c71ce5319a48
#
_entry.id   ae8cf1d096f0f1442a88c71ce5319a48
#
_cell.length_a   1.000
_cell.length_b   1.000
_cell.length_c   1.000
_cell.angle_alpha   90.00
_cell.angle_beta   90.00
_cell.angle_gamma   90.00
#
_symmetry.space_group_name_H-M   'P 1'
#
loop_
_entity.id
_entity.type
_entity.pdbx_description
1 polymer ?
#
loop_
_entity_poly.entity_id
_entity_poly.type
_entity_poly.pdbx_seq_one_letter_code
_entity_poly.pdbx_strand_id
1 'polypeptide(L)'
;MTTTTKPKAAYWIIAVIAFIWNVMGVMAYLAQAYMTDEAKQLLPEAERTLYDNVPAWATAAFALAVFGGLLGALSLLLRKKIANLLFTVSLVGIIVQMSYNFFISNSIEVYGPGGMIMPIMILVLGIFLFMYSKSATTKGWLN
;
A
#
# COMPACT_ATOMS: atom_id res chain seq x y z
N MET A 1 30.76 6.71 -8.23
CA MET A 1 30.88 6.62 -6.77
C MET A 1 29.89 7.57 -6.11
N THR A 2 29.00 7.03 -5.32
CA THR A 2 28.00 7.84 -4.64
C THR A 2 28.42 8.09 -3.20
N THR A 3 28.65 9.36 -2.87
CA THR A 3 28.81 9.77 -1.49
C THR A 3 27.44 9.90 -0.87
N THR A 4 27.20 9.23 0.26
CA THR A 4 25.96 9.39 0.99
C THR A 4 25.98 10.71 1.74
N THR A 5 24.89 11.46 1.66
CA THR A 5 24.72 12.68 2.43
C THR A 5 23.68 12.43 3.52
N LYS A 6 23.76 13.22 4.59
CA LYS A 6 22.80 13.10 5.69
C LYS A 6 21.43 13.58 5.24
N PRO A 7 20.37 12.78 5.43
CA PRO A 7 19.02 13.23 5.12
C PRO A 7 18.57 14.36 6.03
N LYS A 8 17.68 15.18 5.51
CA LYS A 8 17.05 16.25 6.29
C LYS A 8 16.05 15.66 7.29
N ALA A 9 15.69 16.45 8.31
CA ALA A 9 14.71 16.03 9.30
C ALA A 9 13.38 15.62 8.65
N ALA A 10 12.96 16.31 7.58
CA ALA A 10 11.74 15.97 6.86
C ALA A 10 11.77 14.54 6.31
N TYR A 11 12.93 14.04 5.91
CA TYR A 11 13.08 12.65 5.45
C TYR A 11 12.66 11.66 6.53
N TRP A 12 13.13 11.86 7.75
CA TRP A 12 12.83 10.96 8.87
C TRP A 12 11.35 10.99 9.24
N ILE A 13 10.74 12.19 9.20
CA ILE A 13 9.31 12.34 9.46
C ILE A 13 8.51 11.58 8.40
N ILE A 14 8.86 11.75 7.13
CA ILE A 14 8.18 11.06 6.03
C ILE A 14 8.36 9.55 6.15
N ALA A 15 9.58 9.09 6.46
CA ALA A 15 9.86 7.66 6.59
C ALA A 15 9.06 7.02 7.73
N VAL A 16 8.97 7.69 8.87
CA VAL A 16 8.20 7.19 10.02
C VAL A 16 6.70 7.17 9.69
N ILE A 17 6.18 8.23 9.11
CA ILE A 17 4.76 8.30 8.74
C ILE A 17 4.45 7.20 7.70
N ALA A 18 5.31 7.03 6.70
CA ALA A 18 5.14 5.98 5.70
C ALA A 18 5.15 4.59 6.33
N PHE A 19 6.03 4.37 7.29
CA PHE A 19 6.09 3.09 8.00
C PHE A 19 4.79 2.81 8.75
N ILE A 20 4.29 3.79 9.51
CA ILE A 20 3.04 3.65 10.25
C ILE A 20 1.87 3.40 9.30
N TRP A 21 1.79 4.17 8.21
CA TRP A 21 0.74 4.00 7.20
C TRP A 21 0.75 2.58 6.62
N ASN A 22 1.93 2.06 6.31
CA ASN A 22 2.05 0.73 5.72
C ASN A 22 1.80 -0.38 6.74
N VAL A 23 2.13 -0.18 8.01
CA VAL A 23 1.74 -1.11 9.08
C VAL A 23 0.22 -1.21 9.15
N MET A 24 -0.48 -0.09 9.08
CA MET A 24 -1.94 -0.09 9.06
C MET A 24 -2.48 -0.84 7.83
N GLY A 25 -1.82 -0.70 6.69
CA GLY A 25 -2.17 -1.43 5.48
C GLY A 25 -2.03 -2.94 5.65
N VAL A 26 -0.93 -3.39 6.27
CA VAL A 26 -0.73 -4.81 6.56
C VAL A 26 -1.80 -5.33 7.52
N MET A 27 -2.15 -4.55 8.53
CA MET A 27 -3.22 -4.94 9.44
C MET A 27 -4.56 -5.07 8.72
N ALA A 28 -4.86 -4.15 7.81
CA ALA A 28 -6.07 -4.23 6.99
C ALA A 28 -6.07 -5.47 6.10
N TYR A 29 -4.91 -5.79 5.52
CA TYR A 29 -4.77 -7.00 4.72
C TYR A 29 -5.03 -8.26 5.55
N LEU A 30 -4.43 -8.35 6.73
CA LEU A 30 -4.61 -9.50 7.60
C LEU A 30 -6.06 -9.64 8.06
N ALA A 31 -6.72 -8.53 8.37
CA ALA A 31 -8.13 -8.52 8.74
C ALA A 31 -9.02 -9.06 7.62
N GLN A 32 -8.71 -8.69 6.38
CA GLN A 32 -9.47 -9.16 5.22
C GLN A 32 -9.16 -10.63 4.90
N ALA A 33 -7.88 -10.99 4.86
CA ALA A 33 -7.45 -12.33 4.44
C ALA A 33 -7.85 -13.42 5.44
N TYR A 34 -7.88 -13.08 6.71
CA TYR A 34 -8.19 -14.02 7.78
C TYR A 34 -9.51 -13.71 8.49
N MET A 35 -10.41 -13.02 7.79
CA MET A 35 -11.73 -12.71 8.34
C MET A 35 -12.50 -13.98 8.63
N THR A 36 -13.01 -14.09 9.87
CA THR A 36 -13.80 -15.24 10.30
C THR A 36 -15.21 -15.17 9.73
N ASP A 37 -15.88 -16.33 9.67
CA ASP A 37 -17.29 -16.37 9.25
C ASP A 37 -18.17 -15.54 10.18
N GLU A 38 -17.87 -15.55 11.47
CA GLU A 38 -18.59 -14.75 12.47
C GLU A 38 -18.48 -13.25 12.17
N ALA A 39 -17.26 -12.79 11.84
CA ALA A 39 -17.04 -11.40 11.49
C ALA A 39 -17.77 -11.01 10.20
N LYS A 40 -17.79 -11.90 9.20
CA LYS A 40 -18.51 -11.68 7.95
C LYS A 40 -20.01 -11.54 8.19
N GLN A 41 -20.57 -12.30 9.10
CA GLN A 41 -22.00 -12.25 9.38
C GLN A 41 -22.44 -10.91 9.97
N LEU A 42 -21.51 -10.16 10.58
CA LEU A 42 -21.79 -8.84 11.11
C LEU A 42 -21.85 -7.77 10.01
N LEU A 43 -21.40 -8.09 8.79
CA LEU A 43 -21.40 -7.17 7.68
C LEU A 43 -22.75 -7.20 6.94
N PRO A 44 -23.16 -6.05 6.33
CA PRO A 44 -24.28 -6.07 5.39
C PRO A 44 -24.06 -7.09 4.29
N GLU A 45 -25.14 -7.64 3.75
CA GLU A 45 -25.05 -8.70 2.73
C GLU A 45 -24.24 -8.28 1.51
N ALA A 46 -24.39 -7.02 1.05
CA ALA A 46 -23.67 -6.53 -0.11
C ALA A 46 -22.15 -6.50 0.12
N GLU A 47 -21.72 -6.06 1.32
CA GLU A 47 -20.30 -6.06 1.66
C GLU A 47 -19.76 -7.48 1.81
N ARG A 48 -20.53 -8.36 2.43
CA ARG A 48 -20.16 -9.77 2.57
C ARG A 48 -19.91 -10.43 1.23
N THR A 49 -20.75 -10.14 0.26
CA THR A 49 -20.60 -10.65 -1.11
C THR A 49 -19.30 -10.17 -1.74
N LEU A 50 -18.90 -8.92 -1.49
CA LEU A 50 -17.61 -8.43 -2.00
C LEU A 50 -16.43 -9.24 -1.45
N TYR A 51 -16.44 -9.54 -0.15
CA TYR A 51 -15.37 -10.33 0.45
C TYR A 51 -15.34 -11.77 -0.05
N ASP A 52 -16.52 -12.36 -0.27
CA ASP A 52 -16.61 -13.75 -0.72
C ASP A 52 -16.16 -13.94 -2.16
N ASN A 53 -16.24 -12.90 -2.97
CA ASN A 53 -15.94 -12.97 -4.40
C ASN A 53 -14.55 -12.45 -4.78
N VAL A 54 -13.71 -12.12 -3.81
CA VAL A 54 -12.35 -11.65 -4.09
C VAL A 54 -11.51 -12.79 -4.67
N PRO A 55 -11.00 -12.67 -5.90
CA PRO A 55 -10.16 -13.72 -6.47
C PRO A 55 -8.77 -13.72 -5.84
N ALA A 56 -8.10 -14.87 -5.93
CA ALA A 56 -6.78 -15.04 -5.33
C ALA A 56 -5.76 -14.03 -5.87
N TRP A 57 -5.84 -13.68 -7.16
CA TRP A 57 -4.89 -12.72 -7.74
C TRP A 57 -5.08 -11.31 -7.16
N ALA A 58 -6.32 -10.93 -6.84
CA ALA A 58 -6.59 -9.63 -6.21
C ALA A 58 -6.05 -9.60 -4.78
N THR A 59 -6.21 -10.69 -4.04
CA THR A 59 -5.64 -10.82 -2.70
C THR A 59 -4.11 -10.78 -2.75
N ALA A 60 -3.50 -11.46 -3.72
CA ALA A 60 -2.06 -11.43 -3.91
C ALA A 60 -1.57 -10.01 -4.24
N ALA A 61 -2.30 -9.27 -5.08
CA ALA A 61 -1.98 -7.89 -5.38
C ALA A 61 -2.03 -7.00 -4.14
N PHE A 62 -3.03 -7.21 -3.28
CA PHE A 62 -3.15 -6.50 -2.01
C PHE A 62 -1.94 -6.81 -1.11
N ALA A 63 -1.55 -8.08 -1.02
CA ALA A 63 -0.38 -8.48 -0.23
C ALA A 63 0.89 -7.81 -0.75
N LEU A 64 1.11 -7.82 -2.06
CA LEU A 64 2.27 -7.16 -2.66
C LEU A 64 2.27 -5.66 -2.36
N ALA A 65 1.10 -5.02 -2.43
CA ALA A 65 0.99 -3.59 -2.17
C ALA A 65 1.40 -3.26 -0.73
N VAL A 66 0.84 -3.96 0.25
CA VAL A 66 1.06 -3.60 1.66
C VAL A 66 2.42 -4.09 2.18
N PHE A 67 2.84 -5.30 1.82
CA PHE A 67 4.14 -5.81 2.28
C PHE A 67 5.29 -5.13 1.54
N GLY A 68 5.14 -4.87 0.24
CA GLY A 68 6.12 -4.10 -0.50
C GLY A 68 6.27 -2.70 0.06
N GLY A 69 5.15 -2.06 0.38
CA GLY A 69 5.16 -0.73 1.00
C GLY A 69 5.78 -0.73 2.38
N LEU A 70 5.47 -1.73 3.21
CA LEU A 70 6.04 -1.84 4.56
C LEU A 70 7.56 -2.05 4.50
N LEU A 71 8.01 -2.99 3.68
CA LEU A 71 9.44 -3.25 3.53
C LEU A 71 10.15 -2.06 2.88
N GLY A 72 9.49 -1.36 1.96
CA GLY A 72 10.01 -0.14 1.37
C GLY A 72 10.19 0.96 2.42
N ALA A 73 9.18 1.16 3.27
CA ALA A 73 9.27 2.16 4.34
C ALA A 73 10.34 1.79 5.36
N LEU A 74 10.46 0.51 5.72
CA LEU A 74 11.53 0.03 6.59
C LEU A 74 12.89 0.30 5.95
N SER A 75 13.01 0.06 4.64
CA SER A 75 14.25 0.34 3.91
C SER A 75 14.61 1.82 3.92
N LEU A 76 13.60 2.71 3.85
CA LEU A 76 13.84 4.14 4.03
C LEU A 76 14.41 4.44 5.41
N LEU A 77 13.84 3.83 6.46
CA LEU A 77 14.33 4.03 7.82
C LEU A 77 15.76 3.54 7.98
N LEU A 78 16.15 2.49 7.23
CA LEU A 78 17.49 1.95 7.22
C LEU A 78 18.39 2.60 6.16
N ARG A 79 17.87 3.57 5.41
CA ARG A 79 18.57 4.27 4.34
C ARG A 79 19.12 3.32 3.29
N LYS A 80 18.30 2.39 2.82
CA LYS A 80 18.69 1.39 1.81
C LYS A 80 18.03 1.68 0.46
N LYS A 81 18.81 1.58 -0.62
CA LYS A 81 18.32 1.80 -2.00
C LYS A 81 17.29 0.79 -2.44
N ILE A 82 17.24 -0.37 -1.80
CA ILE A 82 16.25 -1.39 -2.12
C ILE A 82 14.81 -0.85 -1.94
N ALA A 83 14.64 0.26 -1.21
CA ALA A 83 13.36 0.94 -1.11
C ALA A 83 12.75 1.24 -2.49
N ASN A 84 13.58 1.62 -3.46
CA ASN A 84 13.10 1.90 -4.82
C ASN A 84 12.40 0.69 -5.44
N LEU A 85 13.01 -0.48 -5.34
CA LEU A 85 12.43 -1.72 -5.87
C LEU A 85 11.16 -2.09 -5.12
N LEU A 86 11.20 -1.99 -3.79
CA LEU A 86 10.07 -2.38 -2.94
C LEU A 86 8.87 -1.48 -3.16
N PHE A 87 9.07 -0.17 -3.30
CA PHE A 87 7.97 0.74 -3.63
C PHE A 87 7.46 0.54 -5.05
N THR A 88 8.32 0.14 -5.99
CA THR A 88 7.88 -0.23 -7.34
C THR A 88 6.95 -1.43 -7.30
N VAL A 89 7.34 -2.48 -6.58
CA VAL A 89 6.51 -3.68 -6.41
C VAL A 89 5.18 -3.33 -5.74
N SER A 90 5.24 -2.51 -4.69
CA SER A 90 4.04 -2.04 -4.00
C SER A 90 3.10 -1.29 -4.94
N LEU A 91 3.65 -0.38 -5.74
CA LEU A 91 2.84 0.43 -6.67
C LEU A 91 2.18 -0.44 -7.73
N VAL A 92 2.89 -1.43 -8.26
CA VAL A 92 2.30 -2.39 -9.20
C VAL A 92 1.13 -3.14 -8.55
N GLY A 93 1.32 -3.60 -7.32
CA GLY A 93 0.26 -4.26 -6.56
C GLY A 93 -0.95 -3.36 -6.36
N ILE A 94 -0.72 -2.09 -6.03
CA ILE A 94 -1.79 -1.09 -5.86
C ILE A 94 -2.58 -0.93 -7.17
N ILE A 95 -1.88 -0.77 -8.28
CA ILE A 95 -2.54 -0.57 -9.58
C ILE A 95 -3.39 -1.79 -9.96
N VAL A 96 -2.86 -3.00 -9.78
CA VAL A 96 -3.60 -4.23 -10.07
C VAL A 96 -4.83 -4.34 -9.20
N GLN A 97 -4.69 -4.08 -7.90
CA GLN A 97 -5.81 -4.15 -6.98
C GLN A 97 -6.88 -3.10 -7.27
N MET A 98 -6.46 -1.88 -7.61
CA MET A 98 -7.41 -0.82 -7.95
C MET A 98 -8.17 -1.13 -9.24
N SER A 99 -7.50 -1.75 -10.21
CA SER A 99 -8.15 -2.21 -11.43
C SER A 99 -9.26 -3.19 -11.09
N TYR A 100 -9.00 -4.11 -10.16
CA TYR A 100 -10.03 -5.02 -9.70
C TYR A 100 -11.19 -4.27 -9.03
N ASN A 101 -10.87 -3.34 -8.12
CA ASN A 101 -11.89 -2.63 -7.35
C ASN A 101 -12.78 -1.74 -8.23
N PHE A 102 -12.21 -1.11 -9.26
CA PHE A 102 -12.96 -0.14 -10.07
C PHE A 102 -13.62 -0.76 -11.30
N PHE A 103 -13.06 -1.84 -11.84
CA PHE A 103 -13.53 -2.37 -13.12
C PHE A 103 -14.17 -3.74 -13.01
N ILE A 104 -13.88 -4.51 -12.00
CA ILE A 104 -14.36 -5.88 -11.86
C ILE A 104 -15.33 -6.03 -10.69
N SER A 105 -14.97 -5.52 -9.51
CA SER A 105 -15.82 -5.64 -8.34
C SER A 105 -16.91 -4.58 -8.33
N ASN A 106 -17.98 -4.82 -7.55
CA ASN A 106 -19.08 -3.88 -7.37
C ASN A 106 -18.84 -2.94 -6.19
N SER A 107 -17.60 -2.75 -5.77
CA SER A 107 -17.30 -1.97 -4.58
C SER A 107 -17.82 -0.53 -4.66
N ILE A 108 -17.78 0.09 -5.86
CA ILE A 108 -18.29 1.45 -6.05
C ILE A 108 -19.79 1.49 -5.81
N GLU A 109 -20.54 0.49 -6.30
CA GLU A 109 -21.97 0.42 -6.09
C GLU A 109 -22.33 0.19 -4.62
N VAL A 110 -21.54 -0.63 -3.93
CA VAL A 110 -21.80 -0.99 -2.53
C VAL A 110 -21.47 0.17 -1.59
N TYR A 111 -20.29 0.80 -1.78
CA TYR A 111 -19.82 1.87 -0.89
C TYR A 111 -20.16 3.27 -1.37
N GLY A 112 -20.61 3.41 -2.62
CA GLY A 112 -20.93 4.69 -3.24
C GLY A 112 -19.67 5.50 -3.61
N PRO A 113 -19.85 6.75 -4.07
CA PRO A 113 -18.71 7.59 -4.50
C PRO A 113 -17.67 7.82 -3.40
N GLY A 114 -18.10 7.87 -2.13
CA GLY A 114 -17.18 8.03 -1.00
C GLY A 114 -16.23 6.85 -0.83
N GLY A 115 -16.60 5.66 -1.31
CA GLY A 115 -15.76 4.48 -1.27
C GLY A 115 -14.52 4.56 -2.16
N MET A 116 -14.45 5.54 -3.06
CA MET A 116 -13.29 5.75 -3.92
C MET A 116 -12.17 6.54 -3.25
N ILE A 117 -12.48 7.23 -2.14
CA ILE A 117 -11.52 8.15 -1.49
C ILE A 117 -10.29 7.38 -0.98
N MET A 118 -10.50 6.30 -0.24
CA MET A 118 -9.39 5.54 0.33
C MET A 118 -8.50 4.90 -0.75
N PRO A 119 -9.03 4.20 -1.76
CA PRO A 119 -8.19 3.69 -2.85
C PRO A 119 -7.38 4.78 -3.56
N ILE A 120 -7.99 5.93 -3.82
CA ILE A 120 -7.29 7.04 -4.47
C ILE A 120 -6.16 7.56 -3.57
N MET A 121 -6.40 7.69 -2.26
CA MET A 121 -5.36 8.09 -1.32
C MET A 121 -4.20 7.09 -1.31
N ILE A 122 -4.50 5.80 -1.34
CA ILE A 122 -3.48 4.74 -1.38
C ILE A 122 -2.63 4.88 -2.64
N LEU A 123 -3.26 5.12 -3.79
CA LEU A 123 -2.54 5.31 -5.05
C LEU A 123 -1.66 6.56 -5.01
N VAL A 124 -2.20 7.68 -4.54
CA VAL A 124 -1.45 8.94 -4.45
C VAL A 124 -0.23 8.77 -3.54
N LEU A 125 -0.43 8.17 -2.37
CA LEU A 125 0.68 7.94 -1.44
C LEU A 125 1.69 6.94 -1.99
N GLY A 126 1.22 5.92 -2.71
CA GLY A 126 2.11 4.96 -3.38
C GLY A 126 3.00 5.61 -4.41
N ILE A 127 2.41 6.45 -5.26
CA ILE A 127 3.16 7.22 -6.26
C ILE A 127 4.14 8.17 -5.57
N PHE A 128 3.68 8.87 -4.53
CA PHE A 128 4.54 9.79 -3.78
C PHE A 128 5.76 9.08 -3.21
N LEU A 129 5.56 7.94 -2.55
CA LEU A 129 6.67 7.20 -1.93
C LEU A 129 7.63 6.64 -2.98
N PHE A 130 7.10 6.18 -4.11
CA PHE A 130 7.92 5.71 -5.22
C PHE A 130 8.83 6.84 -5.73
N MET A 131 8.25 8.01 -6.00
CA MET A 131 9.02 9.16 -6.48
C MET A 131 9.96 9.69 -5.40
N TYR A 132 9.51 9.69 -4.15
CA TYR A 132 10.32 10.18 -3.04
C TYR A 132 11.57 9.30 -2.83
N SER A 133 11.43 7.98 -2.92
CA SER A 133 12.56 7.07 -2.77
C SER A 133 13.58 7.25 -3.89
N LYS A 134 13.11 7.50 -5.12
CA LYS A 134 14.00 7.80 -6.24
C LYS A 134 14.74 9.13 -6.03
N SER A 135 14.04 10.15 -5.56
CA SER A 135 14.63 11.44 -5.25
C SER A 135 15.68 11.30 -4.13
N ALA A 136 15.36 10.54 -3.10
CA ALA A 136 16.30 10.32 -1.99
C ALA A 136 17.56 9.60 -2.46
N THR A 137 17.42 8.67 -3.41
CA THR A 137 18.59 7.99 -4.01
C THR A 137 19.45 8.98 -4.77
N THR A 138 18.83 9.84 -5.58
CA THR A 138 19.54 10.86 -6.36
C THR A 138 20.29 11.85 -5.45
N LYS A 139 19.70 12.18 -4.30
CA LYS A 139 20.31 13.10 -3.34
C LYS A 139 21.40 12.42 -2.47
N GLY A 140 21.62 11.12 -2.64
CA GLY A 140 22.63 10.39 -1.89
C GLY A 140 22.22 10.02 -0.47
N TRP A 141 20.93 10.08 -0.16
CA TRP A 141 20.42 9.73 1.19
C TRP A 141 20.32 8.23 1.43
N LEU A 142 20.24 7.44 0.36
CA LEU A 142 20.12 5.98 0.44
C LEU A 142 21.42 5.29 0.03
N ASN A 143 21.74 4.20 0.72
CA ASN A 143 22.93 3.39 0.46
C ASN A 143 22.61 2.18 -0.43
#